data_c61b5b9433ab04e0ded4f9ef6d174073
#
_entry.id   c61b5b9433ab04e0ded4f9ef6d174073
#
_cell.length_a   1.000
_cell.length_b   1.000
_cell.length_c   1.000
_cell.angle_alpha   90.00
_cell.angle_beta   90.00
_cell.angle_gamma   90.00
#
_symmetry.space_group_name_H-M   'P 1'
#
loop_
_entity.id
_entity.type
_entity.pdbx_description
1 polymer ?
#
loop_
_entity_poly.entity_id
_entity_poly.type
_entity_poly.pdbx_seq_one_letter_code
_entity_poly.pdbx_strand_id
1 'polypeptide(L)'
;MNVPRPGEYSRGTTARILAAVVILALFAPAAAAAVDPAEVDLGPGTVASAADERTYVSIQGFHFAGYGQPKKPARLVAADGDAELAWLFEGDEVDAGWFYEIEPFGDGRLAVTSTNPDGTVAFVYHPTADEVAHSTAFPGLQDTHSTSRLAEDRLLVARMRATENGVPEDRLFVTNTTSGAVEWTWRFREHYPNDTDGGFDEDWTHVNDAEFVGEGDRYVLASPRNFDQVIVVDRRTDEIAMRLGTDGDHATLDEQHNPDYLERADGTPVILVADSENDRVVEYVRDCGDADPRLGAGTPPGDCEWNRAWSVRGFNWPRDADRLPNGNTLVTDTLNHRVVEITPAGEVVWEFFAAWAPYEAERGAPGSDGPTMADHGTTGSYAVAGGADDSPAARYTVADAIADLGAGTPLQSTAASVAKRYAHVEPWLRPVWMTSWAFLAFVLGAVLGLGWGGYETVSRRNAIADAIRTRLGTGE
;
A
#
# COMPACT_ATOMS: atom_id res chain seq x y z
N MET A 1 -35.85 18.09 42.26
CA MET A 1 -36.21 16.84 41.53
C MET A 1 -35.72 15.67 42.36
N ASN A 2 -36.65 14.84 42.93
CA ASN A 2 -36.25 13.63 43.67
C ASN A 2 -35.77 12.59 42.65
N VAL A 3 -34.52 12.21 42.69
CA VAL A 3 -33.99 11.09 41.92
C VAL A 3 -34.45 9.80 42.60
N PRO A 4 -35.20 8.91 41.92
CA PRO A 4 -35.67 7.66 42.50
C PRO A 4 -34.51 6.76 42.93
N ARG A 5 -34.66 5.98 44.00
CA ARG A 5 -33.63 5.08 44.51
C ARG A 5 -33.45 3.85 43.59
N PRO A 6 -32.22 3.22 43.53
CA PRO A 6 -31.92 2.07 42.67
C PRO A 6 -32.77 0.84 43.01
N GLY A 7 -33.86 0.66 43.04
CA GLY A 7 -34.78 -0.46 43.33
C GLY A 7 -36.27 -0.14 43.00
N GLU A 8 -36.53 1.13 42.64
CA GLU A 8 -37.87 1.60 42.31
C GLU A 8 -38.19 1.53 40.81
N TYR A 9 -37.19 1.15 39.97
CA TYR A 9 -37.39 1.02 38.53
C TYR A 9 -37.92 -0.36 38.13
N SER A 10 -38.80 -0.39 37.14
CA SER A 10 -39.18 -1.67 36.54
C SER A 10 -37.96 -2.31 35.86
N ARG A 11 -37.91 -3.65 35.76
CA ARG A 11 -36.82 -4.37 35.06
C ARG A 11 -36.56 -3.83 33.66
N GLY A 12 -37.60 -3.42 32.93
CA GLY A 12 -37.47 -2.82 31.62
C GLY A 12 -36.82 -1.44 31.63
N THR A 13 -37.11 -0.60 32.65
CA THR A 13 -36.46 0.71 32.82
C THR A 13 -34.99 0.56 33.19
N THR A 14 -34.66 -0.37 34.10
CA THR A 14 -33.27 -0.65 34.46
C THR A 14 -32.46 -1.13 33.27
N ALA A 15 -33.00 -2.05 32.44
CA ALA A 15 -32.32 -2.52 31.21
C ALA A 15 -32.06 -1.38 30.20
N ARG A 16 -33.01 -0.45 30.04
CA ARG A 16 -32.85 0.72 29.20
C ARG A 16 -31.77 1.69 29.68
N ILE A 17 -31.73 1.93 30.99
CA ILE A 17 -30.69 2.77 31.61
C ILE A 17 -29.31 2.14 31.38
N LEU A 18 -29.17 0.84 31.62
CA LEU A 18 -27.93 0.10 31.40
C LEU A 18 -27.49 0.16 29.91
N ALA A 19 -28.43 -0.07 28.99
CA ALA A 19 -28.11 0.02 27.55
C ALA A 19 -27.66 1.44 27.18
N ALA A 20 -28.34 2.48 27.66
CA ALA A 20 -27.93 3.87 27.40
C ALA A 20 -26.53 4.16 27.98
N VAL A 21 -26.23 3.70 29.19
CA VAL A 21 -24.92 3.88 29.83
C VAL A 21 -23.84 3.16 29.07
N VAL A 22 -24.06 1.92 28.62
CA VAL A 22 -23.11 1.17 27.80
C VAL A 22 -22.85 1.89 26.47
N ILE A 23 -23.89 2.31 25.75
CA ILE A 23 -23.77 3.02 24.50
C ILE A 23 -23.00 4.35 24.71
N LEU A 24 -23.31 5.14 25.71
CA LEU A 24 -22.60 6.38 26.01
C LEU A 24 -21.13 6.13 26.38
N ALA A 25 -20.86 5.06 27.16
CA ALA A 25 -19.49 4.69 27.49
C ALA A 25 -18.65 4.30 26.27
N LEU A 26 -19.27 3.68 25.25
CA LEU A 26 -18.60 3.36 23.98
C LEU A 26 -18.26 4.60 23.14
N PHE A 27 -18.96 5.72 23.32
CA PHE A 27 -18.61 6.98 22.68
C PHE A 27 -17.54 7.78 23.44
N ALA A 28 -17.26 7.45 24.69
CA ALA A 28 -16.33 8.21 25.52
C ALA A 28 -14.88 8.25 24.97
N PRO A 29 -14.30 7.15 24.43
CA PRO A 29 -12.96 7.21 23.83
C PRO A 29 -12.91 8.14 22.60
N ALA A 30 -13.93 8.12 21.75
CA ALA A 30 -14.02 9.02 20.61
C ALA A 30 -14.18 10.49 21.03
N ALA A 31 -14.97 10.75 22.08
CA ALA A 31 -15.08 12.10 22.64
C ALA A 31 -13.76 12.59 23.25
N ALA A 32 -12.99 11.71 23.92
CA ALA A 32 -11.67 12.01 24.42
C ALA A 32 -10.70 12.34 23.26
N ALA A 33 -10.67 11.50 22.23
CA ALA A 33 -9.85 11.72 21.04
C ALA A 33 -10.21 13.01 20.27
N ALA A 34 -11.45 13.48 20.33
CA ALA A 34 -11.84 14.76 19.76
C ALA A 34 -11.30 15.98 20.53
N VAL A 35 -10.92 15.80 21.79
CA VAL A 35 -10.33 16.84 22.66
C VAL A 35 -8.80 16.77 22.62
N ASP A 36 -8.26 15.56 22.56
CA ASP A 36 -6.83 15.25 22.49
C ASP A 36 -6.64 14.29 21.30
N PRO A 37 -6.54 14.82 20.06
CA PRO A 37 -6.49 14.02 18.85
C PRO A 37 -5.20 13.20 18.80
N ALA A 38 -5.30 11.98 18.25
CA ALA A 38 -4.13 11.24 17.87
C ALA A 38 -3.49 11.96 16.67
N GLU A 39 -2.24 12.35 16.81
CA GLU A 39 -1.46 12.93 15.72
C GLU A 39 -0.56 11.84 15.13
N VAL A 40 -0.54 11.76 13.81
CA VAL A 40 0.42 10.98 13.03
C VAL A 40 1.06 11.98 12.10
N ASP A 41 2.19 12.54 12.55
CA ASP A 41 2.96 13.53 11.80
C ASP A 41 4.05 12.87 10.96
N LEU A 42 4.57 13.63 9.99
CA LEU A 42 5.80 13.29 9.30
C LEU A 42 6.98 13.52 10.24
N GLY A 43 7.85 12.54 10.38
CA GLY A 43 9.02 12.71 11.23
C GLY A 43 9.67 11.43 11.71
N PRO A 44 10.66 11.55 12.60
CA PRO A 44 11.46 10.43 13.03
C PRO A 44 10.69 9.46 13.92
N GLY A 45 10.93 8.17 13.66
CA GLY A 45 10.67 7.08 14.58
C GLY A 45 11.98 6.62 15.25
N THR A 46 12.33 5.34 15.05
CA THR A 46 13.62 4.79 15.51
C THR A 46 14.75 5.27 14.61
N VAL A 47 15.83 5.79 15.20
CA VAL A 47 17.08 6.05 14.52
C VAL A 47 18.23 5.47 15.36
N ALA A 48 18.51 4.18 15.13
CA ALA A 48 19.66 3.51 15.75
C ALA A 48 20.96 3.82 14.99
N SER A 49 20.85 4.09 13.69
CA SER A 49 21.92 4.55 12.82
C SER A 49 21.35 5.56 11.84
N ALA A 50 21.96 6.76 11.77
CA ALA A 50 21.58 7.72 10.76
C ALA A 50 21.90 7.18 9.36
N ALA A 51 21.04 7.47 8.40
CA ALA A 51 21.29 7.15 7.01
C ALA A 51 22.29 8.13 6.39
N ASP A 52 23.15 7.64 5.49
CA ASP A 52 24.16 8.50 4.83
C ASP A 52 23.52 9.44 3.78
N GLU A 53 22.38 9.06 3.24
CA GLU A 53 21.66 9.78 2.18
C GLU A 53 20.21 10.07 2.57
N ARG A 54 19.56 10.94 1.82
CA ARG A 54 18.13 11.23 1.98
C ARG A 54 17.30 10.07 1.50
N THR A 55 16.17 9.86 2.18
CA THR A 55 15.10 8.95 1.75
C THR A 55 13.99 9.80 1.16
N TYR A 56 13.64 9.55 -0.08
CA TYR A 56 12.51 10.14 -0.76
C TYR A 56 11.31 9.22 -0.60
N VAL A 57 10.13 9.79 -0.36
CA VAL A 57 8.93 8.99 -0.12
C VAL A 57 7.75 9.58 -0.88
N SER A 58 7.12 8.79 -1.71
CA SER A 58 5.83 9.11 -2.29
C SER A 58 4.72 8.69 -1.31
N ILE A 59 3.86 9.63 -0.95
CA ILE A 59 2.74 9.40 -0.04
C ILE A 59 1.45 9.50 -0.84
N GLN A 60 0.76 8.37 -0.99
CA GLN A 60 -0.48 8.29 -1.74
C GLN A 60 -1.59 9.13 -1.10
N GLY A 61 -1.65 9.20 0.23
CA GLY A 61 -2.77 9.76 0.93
C GLY A 61 -4.03 8.91 0.82
N PHE A 62 -5.13 9.41 1.34
CA PHE A 62 -6.43 8.76 1.19
C PHE A 62 -7.41 9.70 0.52
N HIS A 63 -7.87 9.39 -0.69
CA HIS A 63 -8.96 10.10 -1.33
C HIS A 63 -9.82 9.11 -2.13
N PHE A 64 -11.10 9.40 -2.23
CA PHE A 64 -12.06 8.54 -2.91
C PHE A 64 -12.69 9.19 -4.16
N ALA A 65 -12.23 10.34 -4.57
CA ALA A 65 -12.85 11.13 -5.65
C ALA A 65 -11.84 11.87 -6.53
N GLY A 66 -10.64 11.31 -6.71
CA GLY A 66 -9.65 11.85 -7.63
C GLY A 66 -8.83 13.03 -7.10
N TYR A 67 -9.10 13.53 -5.90
CA TYR A 67 -8.33 14.59 -5.26
C TYR A 67 -7.92 14.20 -3.85
N GLY A 68 -6.76 14.66 -3.42
CA GLY A 68 -6.27 14.48 -2.07
C GLY A 68 -7.28 14.93 -1.01
N GLN A 69 -7.38 14.15 0.05
CA GLN A 69 -8.20 14.50 1.20
C GLN A 69 -7.43 15.48 2.07
N PRO A 70 -7.94 16.68 2.42
CA PRO A 70 -7.18 17.66 3.20
C PRO A 70 -6.65 17.17 4.54
N LYS A 71 -7.24 16.10 5.10
CA LYS A 71 -6.82 15.50 6.38
C LYS A 71 -5.94 14.26 6.24
N LYS A 72 -5.84 13.73 5.03
CA LYS A 72 -4.99 12.59 4.66
C LYS A 72 -4.37 12.90 3.29
N PRO A 73 -3.56 13.96 3.21
CA PRO A 73 -3.08 14.47 1.93
C PRO A 73 -2.11 13.52 1.26
N ALA A 74 -2.14 13.54 -0.08
CA ALA A 74 -1.05 13.02 -0.88
C ALA A 74 0.11 14.03 -0.88
N ARG A 75 1.35 13.57 -0.90
CA ARG A 75 2.55 14.42 -0.89
C ARG A 75 3.79 13.63 -1.28
N LEU A 76 4.77 14.36 -1.75
CA LEU A 76 6.12 13.88 -1.94
C LEU A 76 6.97 14.47 -0.83
N VAL A 77 7.77 13.68 -0.14
CA VAL A 77 8.59 14.15 0.96
C VAL A 77 10.02 13.60 0.87
N ALA A 78 10.94 14.23 1.55
CA ALA A 78 12.24 13.64 1.86
C ALA A 78 12.50 13.69 3.35
N ALA A 79 13.02 12.60 3.89
CA ALA A 79 13.62 12.51 5.19
C ALA A 79 15.15 12.61 5.08
N ASP A 80 15.79 13.26 6.02
CA ASP A 80 17.25 13.25 6.14
C ASP A 80 17.76 11.99 6.87
N GLY A 81 19.07 11.91 7.09
CA GLY A 81 19.68 10.77 7.75
C GLY A 81 19.16 10.47 9.16
N ASP A 82 18.73 11.50 9.86
CA ASP A 82 18.16 11.40 11.22
C ASP A 82 16.64 11.22 11.20
N ALA A 83 16.07 10.90 10.03
CA ALA A 83 14.63 10.74 9.77
C ALA A 83 13.81 12.02 10.04
N GLU A 84 14.44 13.19 10.07
CA GLU A 84 13.73 14.45 10.14
C GLU A 84 13.22 14.86 8.76
N LEU A 85 12.05 15.51 8.70
CA LEU A 85 11.50 16.01 7.45
C LEU A 85 12.39 17.10 6.84
N ALA A 86 13.03 16.80 5.71
CA ALA A 86 13.92 17.72 5.01
C ALA A 86 13.16 18.70 4.10
N TRP A 87 12.16 18.22 3.36
CA TRP A 87 11.26 19.02 2.52
C TRP A 87 9.95 18.25 2.22
N LEU A 88 8.96 19.01 1.73
CA LEU A 88 7.65 18.49 1.36
C LEU A 88 7.16 19.22 0.10
N PHE A 89 6.55 18.47 -0.85
CA PHE A 89 5.92 18.96 -2.06
C PHE A 89 4.48 18.42 -2.15
N GLU A 90 3.49 19.31 -2.30
CA GLU A 90 2.07 18.95 -2.32
C GLU A 90 1.50 18.68 -3.72
N GLY A 91 2.27 19.00 -4.77
CA GLY A 91 1.91 18.69 -6.16
C GLY A 91 0.93 19.65 -6.82
N ASP A 92 0.66 20.80 -6.23
CA ASP A 92 -0.28 21.80 -6.77
C ASP A 92 0.05 22.26 -8.20
N GLU A 93 1.36 22.30 -8.55
CA GLU A 93 1.83 22.74 -9.88
C GLU A 93 1.41 21.82 -11.02
N VAL A 94 1.09 20.57 -10.73
CA VAL A 94 0.70 19.53 -11.70
C VAL A 94 -0.67 18.93 -11.40
N ASP A 95 -1.43 19.54 -10.50
CA ASP A 95 -2.72 19.06 -9.99
C ASP A 95 -2.62 17.59 -9.49
N ALA A 96 -1.49 17.22 -8.83
CA ALA A 96 -1.26 15.87 -8.34
C ALA A 96 -2.28 15.48 -7.26
N GLY A 97 -2.87 14.30 -7.41
CA GLY A 97 -3.88 13.77 -6.50
C GLY A 97 -3.40 12.61 -5.65
N TRP A 98 -2.66 11.69 -6.25
CA TRP A 98 -2.01 10.54 -5.62
C TRP A 98 -0.60 10.41 -6.15
N PHE A 99 0.39 10.31 -5.27
CA PHE A 99 1.75 10.01 -5.66
C PHE A 99 1.96 8.49 -5.58
N TYR A 100 2.54 7.95 -6.64
CA TYR A 100 2.90 6.56 -6.78
C TYR A 100 4.42 6.41 -6.85
N GLU A 101 4.96 6.04 -8.00
CA GLU A 101 6.37 5.81 -8.23
C GLU A 101 7.20 7.10 -8.10
N ILE A 102 8.38 6.95 -7.53
CA ILE A 102 9.38 7.99 -7.39
C ILE A 102 10.77 7.42 -7.64
N GLU A 103 11.45 7.87 -8.69
CA GLU A 103 12.80 7.44 -9.03
C GLU A 103 13.78 8.61 -8.92
N PRO A 104 14.95 8.46 -8.28
CA PRO A 104 16.05 9.41 -8.41
C PRO A 104 16.47 9.53 -9.87
N PHE A 105 16.47 10.75 -10.42
CA PHE A 105 16.73 11.01 -11.83
C PHE A 105 17.80 12.07 -11.99
N GLY A 106 19.05 11.68 -12.07
CA GLY A 106 20.22 12.52 -12.35
C GLY A 106 20.23 13.93 -11.72
N ASP A 107 21.36 14.42 -11.29
CA ASP A 107 21.55 15.78 -10.75
C ASP A 107 20.64 16.14 -9.55
N GLY A 108 20.20 15.13 -8.75
CA GLY A 108 19.33 15.31 -7.58
C GLY A 108 17.86 15.63 -7.92
N ARG A 109 17.44 15.38 -9.15
CA ARG A 109 16.04 15.42 -9.58
C ARG A 109 15.34 14.09 -9.28
N LEU A 110 14.02 14.13 -9.28
CA LEU A 110 13.17 12.97 -9.05
C LEU A 110 12.19 12.84 -10.21
N ALA A 111 12.11 11.66 -10.83
CA ALA A 111 11.02 11.30 -11.71
C ALA A 111 9.87 10.78 -10.88
N VAL A 112 8.65 11.24 -11.14
CA VAL A 112 7.50 10.99 -10.28
C VAL A 112 6.28 10.65 -11.13
N THR A 113 5.53 9.65 -10.70
CA THR A 113 4.23 9.29 -11.24
C THR A 113 3.13 9.70 -10.25
N SER A 114 2.10 10.37 -10.76
CA SER A 114 0.94 10.77 -9.95
C SER A 114 -0.35 10.72 -10.78
N THR A 115 -1.47 10.54 -10.11
CA THR A 115 -2.76 10.83 -10.73
C THR A 115 -3.01 12.35 -10.75
N ASN A 116 -3.83 12.76 -11.71
CA ASN A 116 -4.46 14.08 -11.71
C ASN A 116 -5.95 13.96 -12.14
N PRO A 117 -6.74 15.06 -12.13
CA PRO A 117 -8.16 15.00 -12.47
C PRO A 117 -8.49 14.42 -13.85
N ASP A 118 -7.57 14.57 -14.80
CA ASP A 118 -7.77 14.16 -16.19
C ASP A 118 -7.21 12.73 -16.47
N GLY A 119 -6.41 12.18 -15.54
CA GLY A 119 -5.79 10.87 -15.68
C GLY A 119 -4.49 10.71 -14.89
N THR A 120 -3.38 10.49 -15.58
CA THR A 120 -2.04 10.34 -14.99
C THR A 120 -1.13 11.48 -15.43
N VAL A 121 -0.25 11.92 -14.57
CA VAL A 121 0.84 12.85 -14.87
C VAL A 121 2.17 12.25 -14.44
N ALA A 122 3.14 12.21 -15.38
CA ALA A 122 4.53 11.92 -15.08
C ALA A 122 5.32 13.23 -15.10
N PHE A 123 6.13 13.51 -14.10
CA PHE A 123 6.87 14.76 -14.03
C PHE A 123 8.26 14.58 -13.42
N VAL A 124 9.12 15.56 -13.63
CA VAL A 124 10.45 15.64 -13.01
C VAL A 124 10.43 16.80 -12.02
N TYR A 125 10.61 16.49 -10.74
CA TYR A 125 10.71 17.47 -9.67
C TYR A 125 12.17 17.74 -9.32
N HIS A 126 12.51 19.00 -9.10
CA HIS A 126 13.82 19.46 -8.70
C HIS A 126 13.79 20.01 -7.27
N PRO A 127 14.08 19.20 -6.24
CA PRO A 127 13.89 19.59 -4.84
C PRO A 127 14.70 20.83 -4.40
N THR A 128 15.89 21.05 -4.99
CA THR A 128 16.73 22.19 -4.63
C THR A 128 16.21 23.51 -5.20
N ALA A 129 15.57 23.46 -6.36
CA ALA A 129 14.95 24.62 -7.00
C ALA A 129 13.50 24.81 -6.56
N ASP A 130 12.89 23.78 -5.95
CA ASP A 130 11.48 23.68 -5.59
C ASP A 130 10.57 23.97 -6.79
N GLU A 131 10.83 23.25 -7.90
CA GLU A 131 10.10 23.42 -9.17
C GLU A 131 9.88 22.10 -9.91
N VAL A 132 8.80 22.02 -10.68
CA VAL A 132 8.57 20.98 -11.68
C VAL A 132 9.28 21.36 -12.95
N ALA A 133 10.42 20.72 -13.23
CA ALA A 133 11.26 21.00 -14.40
C ALA A 133 10.61 20.57 -15.73
N HIS A 134 9.83 19.48 -15.69
CA HIS A 134 9.13 18.93 -16.84
C HIS A 134 7.92 18.12 -16.40
N SER A 135 6.83 18.14 -17.15
CA SER A 135 5.66 17.29 -16.92
C SER A 135 5.06 16.79 -18.22
N THR A 136 4.50 15.59 -18.18
CA THR A 136 3.76 14.97 -19.28
C THR A 136 2.46 14.42 -18.76
N ALA A 137 1.34 14.97 -19.24
CA ALA A 137 0.01 14.47 -18.89
C ALA A 137 -0.42 13.35 -19.85
N PHE A 138 -1.09 12.35 -19.31
CA PHE A 138 -1.70 11.25 -20.05
C PHE A 138 -3.22 11.24 -19.79
N PRO A 139 -3.99 12.08 -20.50
CA PRO A 139 -5.44 12.16 -20.33
C PRO A 139 -6.10 10.82 -20.64
N GLY A 140 -6.96 10.36 -19.73
CA GLY A 140 -7.66 9.08 -19.86
C GLY A 140 -6.85 7.83 -19.51
N LEU A 141 -5.59 7.94 -19.11
CA LEU A 141 -4.90 6.89 -18.39
C LEU A 141 -5.26 7.03 -16.90
N GLN A 142 -6.18 6.20 -16.46
CA GLN A 142 -6.63 6.25 -15.08
C GLN A 142 -5.76 5.37 -14.21
N ASP A 143 -5.33 5.94 -13.08
CA ASP A 143 -4.69 5.21 -11.99
C ASP A 143 -3.42 4.44 -12.39
N THR A 144 -2.65 4.96 -13.36
CA THR A 144 -1.35 4.39 -13.71
C THR A 144 -0.38 4.59 -12.55
N HIS A 145 0.18 3.50 -12.04
CA HIS A 145 1.05 3.54 -10.87
C HIS A 145 2.51 3.79 -11.25
N SER A 146 2.95 3.30 -12.41
CA SER A 146 4.35 3.34 -12.81
C SER A 146 4.56 3.99 -14.19
N THR A 147 5.49 4.95 -14.24
CA THR A 147 6.03 5.56 -15.47
C THR A 147 7.54 5.70 -15.37
N SER A 148 8.27 4.61 -15.60
CA SER A 148 9.73 4.58 -15.49
C SER A 148 10.42 5.35 -16.62
N ARG A 149 11.44 6.13 -16.27
CA ARG A 149 12.08 7.06 -17.21
C ARG A 149 13.36 6.47 -17.83
N LEU A 150 13.32 6.16 -19.12
CA LEU A 150 14.48 5.69 -19.86
C LEU A 150 15.44 6.82 -20.25
N ALA A 151 14.90 8.01 -20.60
CA ALA A 151 15.63 9.19 -21.01
C ALA A 151 14.78 10.45 -20.77
N GLU A 152 15.35 11.64 -21.01
CA GLU A 152 14.63 12.91 -20.82
C GLU A 152 13.27 12.97 -21.55
N ASP A 153 13.17 12.33 -22.72
CA ASP A 153 11.98 12.34 -23.56
C ASP A 153 11.35 10.96 -23.79
N ARG A 154 11.74 9.92 -23.04
CA ARG A 154 11.25 8.54 -23.23
C ARG A 154 10.79 7.94 -21.92
N LEU A 155 9.53 7.54 -21.85
CA LEU A 155 8.89 6.89 -20.71
C LEU A 155 8.41 5.49 -21.10
N LEU A 156 8.65 4.53 -20.21
CA LEU A 156 7.89 3.29 -20.11
C LEU A 156 6.65 3.59 -19.26
N VAL A 157 5.50 3.09 -19.67
CA VAL A 157 4.22 3.35 -18.99
C VAL A 157 3.49 2.03 -18.79
N ALA A 158 3.10 1.74 -17.58
CA ALA A 158 2.23 0.63 -17.22
C ALA A 158 0.76 1.08 -17.26
N ARG A 159 0.02 0.72 -18.32
CA ARG A 159 -1.40 1.08 -18.48
C ARG A 159 -2.28 -0.03 -17.98
N MET A 160 -3.17 0.30 -17.08
CA MET A 160 -4.22 -0.56 -16.56
C MET A 160 -5.60 0.11 -16.62
N ARG A 161 -6.64 -0.59 -16.22
CA ARG A 161 -8.04 -0.11 -16.10
C ARG A 161 -8.59 0.50 -17.38
N ALA A 162 -8.18 0.00 -18.51
CA ALA A 162 -8.69 0.42 -19.79
C ALA A 162 -9.38 -0.73 -20.50
N THR A 163 -10.61 -0.52 -20.97
CA THR A 163 -11.36 -1.52 -21.72
C THR A 163 -11.85 -0.95 -23.03
N GLU A 164 -11.84 -1.77 -24.07
CA GLU A 164 -12.50 -1.50 -25.35
C GLU A 164 -13.52 -2.60 -25.65
N ASN A 165 -14.79 -2.25 -25.70
CA ASN A 165 -15.90 -3.21 -25.90
C ASN A 165 -15.92 -4.35 -24.87
N GLY A 166 -15.52 -4.08 -23.62
CA GLY A 166 -15.45 -5.07 -22.54
C GLY A 166 -14.23 -5.99 -22.58
N VAL A 167 -13.23 -5.67 -23.41
CA VAL A 167 -11.94 -6.36 -23.47
C VAL A 167 -10.87 -5.44 -22.87
N PRO A 168 -10.04 -5.92 -21.92
CA PRO A 168 -8.95 -5.14 -21.36
C PRO A 168 -7.93 -4.70 -22.41
N GLU A 169 -7.49 -3.45 -22.35
CA GLU A 169 -6.43 -2.85 -23.14
C GLU A 169 -5.18 -2.58 -22.31
N ASP A 170 -5.04 -3.33 -21.21
CA ASP A 170 -3.90 -3.25 -20.31
C ASP A 170 -2.62 -3.62 -21.03
N ARG A 171 -1.60 -2.79 -20.88
CA ARG A 171 -0.38 -2.90 -21.66
C ARG A 171 0.80 -2.15 -21.05
N LEU A 172 1.98 -2.58 -21.40
CA LEU A 172 3.22 -1.83 -21.28
C LEU A 172 3.48 -1.09 -22.60
N PHE A 173 3.93 0.15 -22.55
CA PHE A 173 4.35 0.83 -23.78
C PHE A 173 5.43 1.86 -23.51
N VAL A 174 6.32 2.03 -24.48
CA VAL A 174 7.33 3.10 -24.46
C VAL A 174 6.85 4.23 -25.37
N THR A 175 6.87 5.45 -24.84
CA THR A 175 6.47 6.64 -25.58
C THR A 175 7.56 7.71 -25.55
N ASN A 176 7.70 8.42 -26.65
CA ASN A 176 8.50 9.64 -26.70
C ASN A 176 7.61 10.83 -26.34
N THR A 177 7.89 11.50 -25.24
CA THR A 177 7.06 12.58 -24.68
C THR A 177 7.12 13.87 -25.51
N THR A 178 8.18 14.06 -26.31
CA THR A 178 8.33 15.23 -27.19
C THR A 178 7.50 15.08 -28.47
N SER A 179 7.51 13.91 -29.09
CA SER A 179 6.80 13.66 -30.34
C SER A 179 5.39 13.09 -30.14
N GLY A 180 5.11 12.52 -28.97
CA GLY A 180 3.90 11.76 -28.67
C GLY A 180 3.85 10.38 -29.35
N ALA A 181 4.96 9.94 -29.97
CA ALA A 181 5.01 8.66 -30.66
C ALA A 181 5.16 7.49 -29.67
N VAL A 182 4.33 6.47 -29.85
CA VAL A 182 4.50 5.18 -29.16
C VAL A 182 5.53 4.36 -29.95
N GLU A 183 6.67 4.04 -29.32
CA GLU A 183 7.81 3.35 -29.93
C GLU A 183 7.74 1.83 -29.77
N TRP A 184 7.08 1.36 -28.70
CA TRP A 184 6.88 -0.05 -28.41
C TRP A 184 5.59 -0.24 -27.62
N THR A 185 4.94 -1.41 -27.79
CA THR A 185 3.72 -1.78 -27.05
C THR A 185 3.66 -3.29 -26.85
N TRP A 186 3.38 -3.72 -25.64
CA TRP A 186 3.16 -5.10 -25.27
C TRP A 186 1.83 -5.24 -24.52
N ARG A 187 0.90 -6.06 -25.01
CA ARG A 187 -0.46 -6.17 -24.45
C ARG A 187 -0.61 -7.47 -23.68
N PHE A 188 -1.05 -7.40 -22.44
CA PHE A 188 -1.26 -8.58 -21.59
C PHE A 188 -2.19 -9.60 -22.21
N ARG A 189 -3.29 -9.19 -22.83
CA ARG A 189 -4.26 -10.09 -23.49
C ARG A 189 -3.71 -10.92 -24.66
N GLU A 190 -2.57 -10.55 -25.21
CA GLU A 190 -1.92 -11.30 -26.29
C GLU A 190 -1.01 -12.41 -25.74
N HIS A 191 -0.73 -12.42 -24.43
CA HIS A 191 0.21 -13.33 -23.77
C HIS A 191 -0.39 -14.13 -22.62
N TYR A 192 -1.62 -13.82 -22.21
CA TYR A 192 -2.32 -14.49 -21.12
C TYR A 192 -3.67 -15.06 -21.58
N PRO A 193 -4.11 -16.20 -21.03
CA PRO A 193 -5.46 -16.71 -21.23
C PRO A 193 -6.53 -15.70 -20.79
N ASN A 194 -7.66 -15.69 -21.49
CA ASN A 194 -8.75 -14.75 -21.20
C ASN A 194 -9.45 -15.00 -19.87
N ASP A 195 -9.21 -16.14 -19.23
CA ASP A 195 -9.76 -16.55 -17.94
C ASP A 195 -8.77 -16.35 -16.77
N THR A 196 -7.60 -15.77 -17.01
CA THR A 196 -6.65 -15.37 -15.96
C THR A 196 -7.35 -14.41 -14.98
N ASP A 197 -7.10 -14.56 -13.71
CA ASP A 197 -7.74 -13.81 -12.61
C ASP A 197 -9.28 -13.83 -12.70
N GLY A 198 -9.86 -14.99 -13.01
CA GLY A 198 -11.31 -15.16 -13.09
C GLY A 198 -11.97 -14.57 -14.34
N GLY A 199 -11.21 -13.95 -15.24
CA GLY A 199 -11.64 -13.43 -16.52
C GLY A 199 -11.59 -11.92 -16.66
N PHE A 200 -11.89 -11.45 -17.87
CA PHE A 200 -11.78 -10.01 -18.20
C PHE A 200 -12.71 -9.14 -17.36
N ASP A 201 -12.14 -8.14 -16.69
CA ASP A 201 -12.87 -7.07 -16.05
C ASP A 201 -12.17 -5.70 -16.27
N GLU A 202 -12.64 -4.65 -15.59
CA GLU A 202 -12.09 -3.30 -15.73
C GLU A 202 -10.70 -3.17 -15.09
N ASP A 203 -10.39 -3.97 -14.07
CA ASP A 203 -9.13 -3.94 -13.31
C ASP A 203 -8.31 -5.23 -13.49
N TRP A 204 -8.36 -5.83 -14.66
CA TRP A 204 -7.92 -7.19 -14.95
C TRP A 204 -6.48 -7.49 -14.54
N THR A 205 -5.51 -6.68 -14.97
CA THR A 205 -4.10 -6.92 -14.62
C THR A 205 -3.69 -6.23 -13.34
N HIS A 206 -4.26 -5.05 -13.10
CA HIS A 206 -3.76 -4.09 -12.11
C HIS A 206 -2.22 -4.02 -12.12
N VAL A 207 -1.64 -3.88 -13.31
CA VAL A 207 -0.18 -3.77 -13.44
C VAL A 207 0.29 -2.52 -12.70
N ASN A 208 0.89 -2.74 -11.54
CA ASN A 208 1.19 -1.67 -10.58
C ASN A 208 2.64 -1.22 -10.62
N ASP A 209 3.48 -1.91 -11.42
CA ASP A 209 4.87 -1.53 -11.62
C ASP A 209 5.38 -2.00 -12.97
N ALA A 210 6.30 -1.21 -13.58
CA ALA A 210 7.07 -1.58 -14.77
C ALA A 210 8.36 -0.76 -14.88
N GLU A 211 9.50 -1.43 -14.92
CA GLU A 211 10.82 -0.80 -15.02
C GLU A 211 11.73 -1.48 -16.04
N PHE A 212 12.79 -0.79 -16.45
CA PHE A 212 13.84 -1.38 -17.28
C PHE A 212 14.86 -2.10 -16.41
N VAL A 213 15.17 -3.37 -16.76
CA VAL A 213 16.10 -4.19 -16.00
C VAL A 213 17.23 -4.75 -16.88
N GLY A 214 18.37 -5.02 -16.25
CA GLY A 214 19.57 -5.47 -16.93
C GLY A 214 20.24 -4.37 -17.75
N GLU A 215 20.99 -4.75 -18.81
CA GLU A 215 21.70 -3.76 -19.63
C GLU A 215 20.79 -3.10 -20.68
N GLY A 216 20.70 -1.79 -20.63
CA GLY A 216 19.98 -0.96 -21.60
C GLY A 216 18.46 -1.05 -21.49
N ASP A 217 17.77 -0.93 -22.63
CA ASP A 217 16.30 -0.86 -22.70
C ASP A 217 15.65 -2.15 -23.27
N ARG A 218 16.36 -3.28 -23.19
CA ARG A 218 15.90 -4.54 -23.79
C ARG A 218 14.84 -5.24 -22.97
N TYR A 219 15.01 -5.28 -21.67
CA TYR A 219 14.16 -6.03 -20.78
C TYR A 219 13.30 -5.10 -19.92
N VAL A 220 12.07 -5.48 -19.74
CA VAL A 220 11.11 -4.79 -18.87
C VAL A 220 10.61 -5.76 -17.84
N LEU A 221 10.87 -5.49 -16.55
CA LEU A 221 10.20 -6.11 -15.45
C LEU A 221 8.80 -5.50 -15.36
N ALA A 222 7.80 -6.29 -14.98
CA ALA A 222 6.46 -5.79 -14.72
C ALA A 222 5.74 -6.64 -13.67
N SER A 223 4.90 -5.99 -12.90
CA SER A 223 4.12 -6.58 -11.82
C SER A 223 2.62 -6.54 -12.13
N PRO A 224 2.06 -7.50 -12.89
CA PRO A 224 0.62 -7.68 -12.99
C PRO A 224 0.07 -8.24 -11.68
N ARG A 225 -0.29 -7.33 -10.76
CA ARG A 225 -0.65 -7.60 -9.37
C ARG A 225 -1.73 -8.68 -9.25
N ASN A 226 -2.83 -8.52 -10.00
CA ASN A 226 -3.98 -9.43 -9.92
C ASN A 226 -3.67 -10.83 -10.46
N PHE A 227 -2.57 -11.01 -11.18
CA PHE A 227 -2.12 -12.32 -11.66
C PHE A 227 -1.18 -13.03 -10.67
N ASP A 228 -0.88 -12.41 -9.53
CA ASP A 228 0.08 -12.93 -8.54
C ASP A 228 1.44 -13.26 -9.18
N GLN A 229 1.90 -12.41 -10.09
CA GLN A 229 3.11 -12.64 -10.87
C GLN A 229 4.01 -11.40 -10.96
N VAL A 230 5.31 -11.67 -11.05
CA VAL A 230 6.31 -10.75 -11.57
C VAL A 230 6.88 -11.35 -12.85
N ILE A 231 6.92 -10.56 -13.91
CA ILE A 231 7.42 -11.03 -15.22
C ILE A 231 8.55 -10.12 -15.72
N VAL A 232 9.42 -10.69 -16.56
CA VAL A 232 10.38 -9.92 -17.37
C VAL A 232 10.10 -10.17 -18.84
N VAL A 233 9.83 -9.12 -19.59
CA VAL A 233 9.54 -9.16 -21.04
C VAL A 233 10.77 -8.78 -21.83
N ASP A 234 11.15 -9.57 -22.84
CA ASP A 234 12.18 -9.20 -23.81
C ASP A 234 11.54 -8.37 -24.96
N ARG A 235 11.78 -7.08 -24.99
CA ARG A 235 11.24 -6.16 -26.00
C ARG A 235 11.68 -6.43 -27.45
N ARG A 236 12.67 -7.28 -27.68
CA ARG A 236 13.11 -7.68 -29.03
C ARG A 236 12.29 -8.81 -29.60
N THR A 237 11.75 -9.67 -28.76
CA THR A 237 10.99 -10.85 -29.16
C THR A 237 9.53 -10.75 -28.77
N ASP A 238 9.16 -9.80 -27.92
CA ASP A 238 7.86 -9.64 -27.26
C ASP A 238 7.45 -10.86 -26.40
N GLU A 239 8.43 -11.70 -26.01
CA GLU A 239 8.19 -12.89 -25.21
C GLU A 239 8.49 -12.63 -23.73
N ILE A 240 7.81 -13.36 -22.84
CA ILE A 240 8.13 -13.38 -21.40
C ILE A 240 9.41 -14.19 -21.21
N ALA A 241 10.50 -13.52 -20.82
CA ALA A 241 11.81 -14.13 -20.56
C ALA A 241 11.91 -14.76 -19.15
N MET A 242 11.18 -14.22 -18.16
CA MET A 242 11.12 -14.74 -16.81
C MET A 242 9.72 -14.59 -16.24
N ARG A 243 9.34 -15.48 -15.33
CA ARG A 243 8.07 -15.44 -14.60
C ARG A 243 8.26 -16.00 -13.21
N LEU A 244 7.98 -15.20 -12.21
CA LEU A 244 7.85 -15.58 -10.81
C LEU A 244 6.36 -15.54 -10.45
N GLY A 245 5.86 -16.57 -9.77
CA GLY A 245 4.47 -16.67 -9.35
C GLY A 245 3.55 -17.32 -10.42
N THR A 246 2.34 -17.55 -10.02
CA THR A 246 1.28 -18.19 -10.85
C THR A 246 -0.06 -17.67 -10.37
N ASP A 247 -0.96 -17.35 -11.30
CA ASP A 247 -2.32 -16.90 -11.03
C ASP A 247 -3.02 -17.79 -9.99
N GLY A 248 -3.46 -17.18 -8.88
CA GLY A 248 -4.10 -17.81 -7.74
C GLY A 248 -3.18 -18.62 -6.82
N ASP A 249 -1.85 -18.63 -7.02
CA ASP A 249 -0.90 -19.20 -6.04
C ASP A 249 -0.46 -18.17 -5.00
N HIS A 250 -1.40 -17.81 -4.14
CA HIS A 250 -1.21 -16.83 -3.07
C HIS A 250 -0.16 -17.24 -2.01
N ALA A 251 0.36 -18.46 -2.07
CA ALA A 251 1.47 -18.87 -1.19
C ALA A 251 2.83 -18.33 -1.68
N THR A 252 2.98 -18.19 -2.99
CA THR A 252 4.16 -17.61 -3.62
C THR A 252 4.05 -16.09 -3.60
N LEU A 253 3.04 -15.50 -4.22
CA LEU A 253 2.74 -14.07 -4.20
C LEU A 253 1.22 -13.87 -4.05
N ASP A 254 0.80 -12.77 -3.41
CA ASP A 254 -0.60 -12.39 -3.21
C ASP A 254 -0.72 -10.86 -3.35
N GLU A 255 -1.15 -10.40 -4.52
CA GLU A 255 -1.28 -8.98 -4.88
C GLU A 255 -0.02 -8.16 -4.56
N GLN A 256 1.13 -8.61 -5.05
CA GLN A 256 2.44 -7.98 -4.83
C GLN A 256 2.55 -6.58 -5.45
N HIS A 257 3.50 -5.77 -4.94
CA HIS A 257 3.83 -4.44 -5.44
C HIS A 257 5.35 -4.29 -5.59
N ASN A 258 5.75 -3.35 -6.44
CA ASN A 258 7.08 -2.80 -6.66
C ASN A 258 8.20 -3.85 -6.47
N PRO A 259 8.33 -4.83 -7.38
CA PRO A 259 9.43 -5.79 -7.36
C PRO A 259 10.74 -5.15 -7.80
N ASP A 260 11.81 -5.35 -7.06
CA ASP A 260 13.16 -4.92 -7.36
C ASP A 260 13.96 -6.08 -7.99
N TYR A 261 14.58 -5.84 -9.15
CA TYR A 261 15.41 -6.80 -9.86
C TYR A 261 16.86 -6.72 -9.43
N LEU A 262 17.32 -7.75 -8.74
CA LEU A 262 18.68 -7.89 -8.28
C LEU A 262 19.42 -9.01 -9.04
N GLU A 263 20.73 -8.99 -8.98
CA GLU A 263 21.58 -10.10 -9.45
C GLU A 263 22.56 -10.54 -8.36
N ARG A 264 22.72 -11.85 -8.22
CA ARG A 264 23.82 -12.40 -7.44
C ARG A 264 25.16 -12.10 -8.10
N ALA A 265 26.23 -12.24 -7.34
CA ALA A 265 27.60 -12.06 -7.83
C ALA A 265 27.97 -12.94 -9.05
N ASP A 266 27.25 -14.05 -9.28
CA ASP A 266 27.41 -14.94 -10.43
C ASP A 266 26.47 -14.58 -11.61
N GLY A 267 25.66 -13.51 -11.48
CA GLY A 267 24.69 -13.05 -12.47
C GLY A 267 23.36 -13.82 -12.41
N THR A 268 23.11 -14.61 -11.37
CA THR A 268 21.81 -15.26 -11.17
C THR A 268 20.75 -14.22 -10.77
N PRO A 269 19.62 -14.13 -11.49
CA PRO A 269 18.54 -13.22 -11.18
C PRO A 269 17.89 -13.50 -9.83
N VAL A 270 17.55 -12.43 -9.16
CA VAL A 270 16.87 -12.40 -7.87
C VAL A 270 15.76 -11.34 -7.94
N ILE A 271 14.59 -11.65 -7.41
CA ILE A 271 13.50 -10.69 -7.25
C ILE A 271 13.27 -10.47 -5.76
N LEU A 272 13.42 -9.23 -5.34
CA LEU A 272 12.97 -8.73 -4.05
C LEU A 272 11.60 -8.09 -4.28
N VAL A 273 10.60 -8.38 -3.43
CA VAL A 273 9.24 -7.91 -3.68
C VAL A 273 8.44 -7.74 -2.40
N ALA A 274 7.63 -6.68 -2.35
CA ALA A 274 6.61 -6.49 -1.34
C ALA A 274 5.39 -7.35 -1.67
N ASP A 275 5.23 -8.47 -0.93
CA ASP A 275 4.12 -9.41 -1.05
C ASP A 275 2.96 -8.96 -0.14
N SER A 276 2.17 -8.00 -0.65
CA SER A 276 1.35 -7.08 0.12
C SER A 276 0.24 -7.76 0.89
N GLU A 277 -0.59 -8.59 0.23
CA GLU A 277 -1.65 -9.33 0.91
C GLU A 277 -1.09 -10.42 1.85
N ASN A 278 0.17 -10.81 1.73
CA ASN A 278 0.84 -11.70 2.67
C ASN A 278 1.57 -10.99 3.82
N ASP A 279 1.48 -9.64 3.90
CA ASP A 279 2.08 -8.82 4.97
C ASP A 279 3.58 -9.08 5.16
N ARG A 280 4.30 -9.27 4.04
CA ARG A 280 5.73 -9.63 4.05
C ARG A 280 6.50 -8.98 2.90
N VAL A 281 7.81 -8.90 3.08
CA VAL A 281 8.79 -8.69 2.02
C VAL A 281 9.54 -10.00 1.79
N VAL A 282 9.82 -10.33 0.53
CA VAL A 282 10.38 -11.64 0.17
C VAL A 282 11.39 -11.53 -0.96
N GLU A 283 12.47 -12.31 -0.89
CA GLU A 283 13.50 -12.45 -1.92
C GLU A 283 13.46 -13.87 -2.51
N TYR A 284 13.33 -13.95 -3.84
CA TYR A 284 13.35 -15.18 -4.61
C TYR A 284 14.55 -15.23 -5.53
N VAL A 285 15.24 -16.37 -5.56
CA VAL A 285 16.39 -16.65 -6.44
C VAL A 285 15.93 -17.58 -7.55
N ARG A 286 16.25 -17.23 -8.80
CA ARG A 286 15.96 -18.08 -9.97
C ARG A 286 16.83 -19.32 -9.98
N ASP A 287 16.24 -20.49 -10.27
CA ASP A 287 16.93 -21.77 -10.37
C ASP A 287 16.46 -22.52 -11.62
N CYS A 288 17.35 -22.76 -12.55
CA CYS A 288 17.07 -23.47 -13.80
C CYS A 288 17.78 -24.84 -13.87
N GLY A 289 18.19 -25.39 -12.73
CA GLY A 289 18.94 -26.64 -12.66
C GLY A 289 20.28 -26.57 -13.41
N ASP A 290 20.44 -27.41 -14.45
CA ASP A 290 21.66 -27.42 -15.26
C ASP A 290 21.67 -26.31 -16.36
N ALA A 291 20.56 -25.60 -16.59
CA ALA A 291 20.48 -24.53 -17.55
C ALA A 291 20.99 -23.21 -16.96
N ASP A 292 21.40 -22.28 -17.83
CA ASP A 292 21.88 -20.94 -17.41
C ASP A 292 20.70 -20.09 -16.89
N PRO A 293 20.67 -19.66 -15.63
CA PRO A 293 19.57 -18.87 -15.08
C PRO A 293 19.60 -17.40 -15.47
N ARG A 294 20.73 -16.90 -16.03
CA ARG A 294 20.95 -15.45 -16.25
C ARG A 294 19.95 -14.86 -17.24
N LEU A 295 19.64 -13.60 -17.04
CA LEU A 295 18.85 -12.83 -17.98
C LEU A 295 19.56 -12.80 -19.35
N GLY A 296 18.81 -13.08 -20.43
CA GLY A 296 19.36 -13.13 -21.79
C GLY A 296 20.01 -14.45 -22.19
N ALA A 297 20.15 -15.43 -21.32
CA ALA A 297 20.65 -16.76 -21.65
C ALA A 297 19.70 -17.54 -22.58
N GLY A 298 18.44 -17.13 -22.66
CA GLY A 298 17.42 -17.77 -23.50
C GLY A 298 16.80 -19.02 -22.89
N THR A 299 17.02 -19.27 -21.60
CA THR A 299 16.34 -20.35 -20.87
C THR A 299 14.87 -20.00 -20.71
N PRO A 300 13.92 -20.87 -21.18
CA PRO A 300 12.49 -20.58 -21.09
C PRO A 300 12.03 -20.42 -19.64
N PRO A 301 11.02 -19.56 -19.35
CA PRO A 301 10.51 -19.38 -17.99
C PRO A 301 10.03 -20.67 -17.33
N GLY A 302 9.41 -21.57 -18.11
CA GLY A 302 8.89 -22.84 -17.63
C GLY A 302 9.94 -23.91 -17.28
N ASP A 303 11.20 -23.68 -17.64
CA ASP A 303 12.32 -24.56 -17.31
C ASP A 303 13.04 -24.13 -16.02
N CYS A 304 12.56 -23.09 -15.36
CA CYS A 304 13.14 -22.53 -14.15
C CYS A 304 12.11 -22.49 -13.03
N GLU A 305 12.60 -22.64 -11.80
CA GLU A 305 11.85 -22.45 -10.56
C GLU A 305 12.37 -21.19 -9.83
N TRP A 306 11.63 -20.73 -8.83
CA TRP A 306 12.05 -19.64 -7.96
C TRP A 306 12.08 -20.14 -6.52
N ASN A 307 13.26 -20.09 -5.94
CA ASN A 307 13.49 -20.52 -4.56
C ASN A 307 13.46 -19.32 -3.62
N ARG A 308 12.54 -19.32 -2.65
CA ARG A 308 12.52 -18.28 -1.63
C ARG A 308 13.77 -18.37 -0.74
N ALA A 309 14.65 -17.39 -0.87
CA ALA A 309 15.89 -17.33 -0.10
C ALA A 309 15.68 -16.63 1.25
N TRP A 310 14.88 -15.58 1.28
CA TRP A 310 14.69 -14.75 2.46
C TRP A 310 13.27 -14.20 2.53
N SER A 311 12.76 -13.93 3.74
CA SER A 311 11.52 -13.20 3.95
C SER A 311 11.46 -12.57 5.33
N VAL A 312 10.82 -11.40 5.45
CA VAL A 312 10.48 -10.74 6.70
C VAL A 312 8.98 -10.47 6.75
N ARG A 313 8.34 -10.81 7.86
CA ARG A 313 6.91 -10.62 8.12
C ARG A 313 6.70 -9.62 9.24
N GLY A 314 5.46 -9.09 9.35
CA GLY A 314 5.08 -8.17 10.42
C GLY A 314 4.94 -6.74 9.93
N PHE A 315 4.82 -6.56 8.63
CA PHE A 315 4.34 -5.35 7.98
C PHE A 315 2.81 -5.33 7.92
N ASN A 316 2.23 -4.23 7.49
CA ASN A 316 0.82 -4.12 7.19
C ASN A 316 0.66 -3.58 5.77
N TRP A 317 0.45 -4.53 4.84
CA TRP A 317 0.33 -4.25 3.42
C TRP A 317 1.51 -3.44 2.85
N PRO A 318 2.74 -3.98 2.92
CA PRO A 318 3.91 -3.31 2.35
C PRO A 318 3.75 -3.17 0.84
N ARG A 319 4.22 -2.05 0.27
CA ARG A 319 4.10 -1.82 -1.17
C ARG A 319 5.42 -1.71 -1.88
N ASP A 320 6.51 -1.60 -1.13
CA ASP A 320 7.79 -1.39 -1.73
C ASP A 320 8.91 -1.92 -0.85
N ALA A 321 10.02 -2.37 -1.46
CA ALA A 321 11.18 -2.88 -0.75
C ALA A 321 12.44 -2.83 -1.62
N ASP A 322 13.44 -2.02 -1.21
CA ASP A 322 14.71 -1.86 -1.90
C ASP A 322 15.88 -2.42 -1.12
N ARG A 323 16.82 -3.03 -1.85
CA ARG A 323 18.06 -3.52 -1.28
C ARG A 323 19.12 -2.41 -1.22
N LEU A 324 19.40 -1.91 -0.01
CA LEU A 324 20.40 -0.87 0.19
C LEU A 324 21.85 -1.38 0.07
N PRO A 325 22.80 -0.51 -0.34
CA PRO A 325 24.22 -0.87 -0.49
C PRO A 325 24.87 -1.45 0.77
N ASN A 326 24.37 -1.13 1.96
CA ASN A 326 24.83 -1.67 3.23
C ASN A 326 24.32 -3.08 3.55
N GLY A 327 23.48 -3.66 2.67
CA GLY A 327 22.86 -4.97 2.82
C GLY A 327 21.56 -4.98 3.65
N ASN A 328 21.12 -3.83 4.17
CA ASN A 328 19.80 -3.68 4.77
C ASN A 328 18.72 -3.57 3.68
N THR A 329 17.45 -3.59 4.07
CA THR A 329 16.31 -3.40 3.17
C THR A 329 15.51 -2.21 3.64
N LEU A 330 15.27 -1.25 2.73
CA LEU A 330 14.30 -0.19 2.92
C LEU A 330 12.92 -0.77 2.59
N VAL A 331 11.91 -0.52 3.41
CA VAL A 331 10.56 -1.07 3.23
C VAL A 331 9.53 0.01 3.46
N THR A 332 8.62 0.16 2.53
CA THR A 332 7.43 0.99 2.66
C THR A 332 6.29 0.18 3.28
N ASP A 333 6.10 0.38 4.59
CA ASP A 333 5.08 -0.29 5.43
C ASP A 333 3.79 0.52 5.41
N THR A 334 3.05 0.43 4.32
CA THR A 334 2.04 1.38 3.85
C THR A 334 0.92 1.65 4.85
N LEU A 335 0.26 0.61 5.36
CA LEU A 335 -0.89 0.80 6.27
C LEU A 335 -0.47 0.98 7.73
N ASN A 336 0.81 0.81 8.04
CA ASN A 336 1.44 1.30 9.27
C ASN A 336 1.95 2.74 9.15
N HIS A 337 1.80 3.36 7.94
CA HIS A 337 2.13 4.76 7.68
C HIS A 337 3.59 5.11 7.96
N ARG A 338 4.52 4.23 7.58
CA ARG A 338 5.96 4.41 7.82
C ARG A 338 6.81 3.85 6.70
N VAL A 339 8.03 4.34 6.63
CA VAL A 339 9.14 3.72 5.89
C VAL A 339 10.17 3.27 6.92
N VAL A 340 10.68 2.05 6.78
CA VAL A 340 11.67 1.48 7.71
C VAL A 340 12.86 0.91 6.97
N GLU A 341 14.06 1.09 7.52
CA GLU A 341 15.23 0.31 7.16
C GLU A 341 15.38 -0.83 8.15
N ILE A 342 15.43 -2.06 7.64
CA ILE A 342 15.60 -3.27 8.44
C ILE A 342 16.91 -3.96 8.13
N THR A 343 17.52 -4.54 9.14
CA THR A 343 18.68 -5.44 8.95
C THR A 343 18.24 -6.73 8.26
N PRO A 344 19.19 -7.54 7.71
CA PRO A 344 18.89 -8.88 7.19
C PRO A 344 18.14 -9.81 8.14
N ALA A 345 18.20 -9.56 9.45
CA ALA A 345 17.47 -10.30 10.49
C ALA A 345 16.08 -9.70 10.84
N GLY A 346 15.70 -8.59 10.20
CA GLY A 346 14.42 -7.93 10.41
C GLY A 346 14.40 -6.90 11.55
N GLU A 347 15.55 -6.49 12.09
CA GLU A 347 15.62 -5.48 13.14
C GLU A 347 15.51 -4.07 12.51
N VAL A 348 14.59 -3.22 12.99
CA VAL A 348 14.44 -1.83 12.55
C VAL A 348 15.60 -1.00 13.08
N VAL A 349 16.36 -0.38 12.18
CA VAL A 349 17.50 0.48 12.50
C VAL A 349 17.25 1.94 12.17
N TRP A 350 16.32 2.22 11.28
CA TRP A 350 15.85 3.56 10.92
C TRP A 350 14.36 3.52 10.60
N GLU A 351 13.61 4.57 10.98
CA GLU A 351 12.17 4.65 10.77
C GLU A 351 11.76 6.12 10.59
N PHE A 352 10.96 6.36 9.56
CA PHE A 352 10.32 7.63 9.27
C PHE A 352 8.81 7.45 9.21
N PHE A 353 8.05 8.20 9.99
CA PHE A 353 6.60 8.24 9.88
C PHE A 353 6.19 9.02 8.64
N ALA A 354 5.48 8.35 7.75
CA ALA A 354 5.11 8.83 6.42
C ALA A 354 3.58 8.79 6.23
N ALA A 355 2.85 9.53 7.07
CA ALA A 355 1.40 9.56 6.97
C ALA A 355 0.97 10.38 5.73
N TRP A 356 0.02 9.89 4.93
CA TRP A 356 -0.82 8.70 5.07
C TRP A 356 -0.61 7.78 3.88
N ALA A 357 -0.38 6.50 4.15
CA ALA A 357 -0.17 5.48 3.14
C ALA A 357 0.97 5.81 2.17
N PRO A 358 2.24 5.72 2.60
CA PRO A 358 3.37 5.79 1.68
C PRO A 358 3.23 4.68 0.64
N TYR A 359 3.61 4.97 -0.59
CA TYR A 359 3.51 4.04 -1.69
C TYR A 359 4.88 3.43 -2.02
N GLU A 360 5.90 4.28 -2.14
CA GLU A 360 7.26 3.91 -2.51
C GLU A 360 8.26 4.79 -1.78
N ALA A 361 9.46 4.28 -1.55
CA ALA A 361 10.53 5.02 -0.88
C ALA A 361 11.89 4.66 -1.46
N GLU A 362 12.62 5.67 -1.91
CA GLU A 362 13.90 5.56 -2.56
C GLU A 362 15.03 6.17 -1.74
N ARG A 363 16.18 5.50 -1.69
CA ARG A 363 17.39 6.02 -1.05
C ARG A 363 18.62 5.78 -1.89
N GLY A 364 19.37 6.86 -2.16
CA GLY A 364 20.59 6.78 -2.92
C GLY A 364 20.46 7.14 -4.40
N ALA A 365 21.43 6.73 -5.19
CA ALA A 365 21.44 6.95 -6.64
C ALA A 365 20.78 5.78 -7.37
N PRO A 366 20.21 5.99 -8.56
CA PRO A 366 19.66 4.91 -9.36
C PRO A 366 20.65 3.77 -9.57
N GLY A 367 20.21 2.52 -9.39
CA GLY A 367 21.04 1.32 -9.58
C GLY A 367 22.14 1.16 -8.50
N SER A 368 21.94 1.71 -7.33
CA SER A 368 22.84 1.55 -6.18
C SER A 368 22.50 0.35 -5.30
N ASP A 369 21.97 -0.72 -5.89
CA ASP A 369 21.47 -1.88 -5.16
C ASP A 369 22.56 -2.60 -4.38
N GLY A 370 22.16 -3.11 -3.22
CA GLY A 370 23.03 -3.86 -2.34
C GLY A 370 23.11 -5.34 -2.71
N PRO A 371 23.85 -6.13 -1.92
CA PRO A 371 23.98 -7.57 -2.16
C PRO A 371 22.65 -8.29 -1.92
N THR A 372 22.37 -9.34 -2.69
CA THR A 372 21.27 -10.26 -2.40
C THR A 372 21.46 -10.92 -1.03
N MET A 373 20.40 -11.36 -0.38
CA MET A 373 20.51 -12.05 0.92
C MET A 373 21.30 -13.35 0.82
N ALA A 374 21.23 -14.03 -0.33
CA ALA A 374 22.03 -15.21 -0.59
C ALA A 374 23.54 -14.89 -0.62
N ASP A 375 23.95 -13.78 -1.26
CA ASP A 375 25.35 -13.35 -1.32
C ASP A 375 25.81 -12.69 -0.02
N HIS A 376 24.91 -12.02 0.70
CA HIS A 376 25.16 -11.52 2.05
C HIS A 376 25.37 -12.67 3.07
N GLY A 377 24.94 -13.90 2.73
CA GLY A 377 25.04 -15.06 3.62
C GLY A 377 23.94 -15.11 4.68
N THR A 378 22.85 -14.38 4.49
CA THR A 378 21.70 -14.39 5.39
C THR A 378 20.46 -14.86 4.62
N THR A 379 19.98 -16.03 4.95
CA THR A 379 18.77 -16.61 4.35
C THR A 379 17.80 -17.04 5.45
N GLY A 380 16.53 -17.28 5.08
CA GLY A 380 15.52 -17.77 6.01
C GLY A 380 14.33 -16.86 6.17
N SER A 381 13.57 -17.04 7.24
CA SER A 381 12.35 -16.28 7.51
C SER A 381 12.44 -15.60 8.87
N TYR A 382 12.16 -14.31 8.87
CA TYR A 382 12.28 -13.43 10.03
C TYR A 382 10.95 -12.71 10.28
N ALA A 383 10.90 -11.95 11.35
CA ALA A 383 9.84 -11.01 11.64
C ALA A 383 10.44 -9.65 11.97
N VAL A 384 9.73 -8.60 11.65
CA VAL A 384 10.09 -7.24 12.06
C VAL A 384 10.23 -7.18 13.57
N ALA A 385 11.34 -6.63 14.04
CA ALA A 385 11.64 -6.46 15.46
C ALA A 385 12.17 -5.04 15.74
N GLY A 386 11.77 -4.46 16.85
CA GLY A 386 12.12 -3.08 17.18
C GLY A 386 11.17 -2.07 16.49
N GLY A 387 11.62 -0.84 16.41
CA GLY A 387 10.83 0.31 16.01
C GLY A 387 10.51 1.18 17.21
N ALA A 388 10.06 2.41 16.98
CA ALA A 388 9.71 3.32 18.07
C ALA A 388 8.53 2.77 18.89
N ASP A 389 8.60 2.91 20.23
CA ASP A 389 7.50 2.49 21.13
C ASP A 389 6.19 3.20 20.80
N ASP A 390 6.26 4.37 20.16
CA ASP A 390 5.10 5.13 19.68
C ASP A 390 4.66 4.76 18.25
N SER A 391 5.43 3.90 17.55
CA SER A 391 5.05 3.42 16.23
C SER A 391 3.64 2.81 16.23
N PRO A 392 2.80 3.11 15.24
CA PRO A 392 1.53 2.40 15.05
C PRO A 392 1.70 0.87 15.04
N ALA A 393 2.83 0.38 14.53
CA ALA A 393 3.15 -1.05 14.46
C ALA A 393 3.59 -1.66 15.82
N ALA A 394 4.12 -0.85 16.74
CA ALA A 394 4.54 -1.34 18.06
C ALA A 394 3.38 -1.45 19.06
N ARG A 395 2.22 -0.86 18.77
CA ARG A 395 1.06 -0.86 19.67
C ARG A 395 0.22 -2.11 19.49
N TYR A 396 -0.24 -2.69 20.61
CA TYR A 396 -1.26 -3.73 20.58
C TYR A 396 -2.54 -3.21 19.93
N THR A 397 -2.85 -3.71 18.77
CA THR A 397 -3.93 -3.23 17.91
C THR A 397 -5.24 -3.97 18.16
N VAL A 398 -6.32 -3.48 17.56
CA VAL A 398 -7.60 -4.22 17.53
C VAL A 398 -7.45 -5.52 16.73
N ALA A 399 -6.63 -5.52 15.67
CA ALA A 399 -6.35 -6.73 14.89
C ALA A 399 -5.67 -7.80 15.76
N ASP A 400 -4.67 -7.43 16.56
CA ASP A 400 -4.02 -8.35 17.50
C ASP A 400 -5.01 -8.94 18.50
N ALA A 401 -5.89 -8.11 19.05
CA ALA A 401 -6.94 -8.58 19.96
C ALA A 401 -7.91 -9.57 19.30
N ILE A 402 -8.26 -9.37 18.03
CA ILE A 402 -9.09 -10.30 17.26
C ILE A 402 -8.35 -11.63 17.05
N ALA A 403 -7.08 -11.58 16.68
CA ALA A 403 -6.25 -12.77 16.47
C ALA A 403 -6.11 -13.57 17.78
N ASP A 404 -5.82 -12.89 18.89
CA ASP A 404 -5.66 -13.49 20.23
C ASP A 404 -6.94 -14.16 20.74
N LEU A 405 -8.12 -13.59 20.45
CA LEU A 405 -9.40 -14.22 20.80
C LEU A 405 -9.58 -15.60 20.16
N GLY A 406 -8.98 -15.83 18.99
CA GLY A 406 -8.99 -17.11 18.30
C GLY A 406 -7.86 -18.05 18.69
N ALA A 407 -6.78 -17.54 19.28
CA ALA A 407 -5.57 -18.28 19.53
C ALA A 407 -5.80 -19.55 20.37
N GLY A 408 -5.26 -20.68 19.90
CA GLY A 408 -5.40 -21.98 20.57
C GLY A 408 -6.82 -22.56 20.52
N THR A 409 -7.75 -22.00 19.75
CA THR A 409 -9.11 -22.49 19.54
C THR A 409 -9.31 -23.05 18.12
N PRO A 410 -10.38 -23.82 17.84
CA PRO A 410 -10.73 -24.20 16.47
C PRO A 410 -11.03 -23.02 15.52
N LEU A 411 -11.19 -21.81 16.06
CA LEU A 411 -11.45 -20.58 15.29
C LEU A 411 -10.20 -19.77 15.00
N GLN A 412 -9.01 -20.27 15.31
CA GLN A 412 -7.74 -19.54 15.17
C GLN A 412 -7.52 -19.01 13.73
N SER A 413 -7.71 -19.83 12.73
CA SER A 413 -7.54 -19.39 11.32
C SER A 413 -8.57 -18.35 10.91
N THR A 414 -9.81 -18.51 11.36
CA THR A 414 -10.88 -17.54 11.08
C THR A 414 -10.60 -16.20 11.77
N ALA A 415 -10.18 -16.24 13.04
CA ALA A 415 -9.83 -15.02 13.78
C ALA A 415 -8.63 -14.30 13.15
N ALA A 416 -7.60 -15.04 12.72
CA ALA A 416 -6.46 -14.47 12.02
C ALA A 416 -6.87 -13.81 10.67
N SER A 417 -7.74 -14.46 9.89
CA SER A 417 -8.26 -13.88 8.65
C SER A 417 -9.10 -12.61 8.90
N VAL A 418 -9.92 -12.60 9.95
CA VAL A 418 -10.70 -11.40 10.32
C VAL A 418 -9.78 -10.28 10.81
N ALA A 419 -8.76 -10.61 11.61
CA ALA A 419 -7.76 -9.67 12.10
C ALA A 419 -7.02 -8.99 10.95
N LYS A 420 -6.50 -9.79 10.00
CA LYS A 420 -5.85 -9.30 8.77
C LYS A 420 -6.77 -8.37 7.99
N ARG A 421 -7.99 -8.80 7.68
CA ARG A 421 -8.96 -7.98 6.95
C ARG A 421 -9.28 -6.68 7.69
N TYR A 422 -9.38 -6.71 9.02
CA TYR A 422 -9.56 -5.51 9.84
C TYR A 422 -8.36 -4.56 9.71
N ALA A 423 -7.13 -5.08 9.82
CA ALA A 423 -5.90 -4.31 9.71
C ALA A 423 -5.77 -3.62 8.33
N HIS A 424 -6.20 -4.29 7.25
CA HIS A 424 -6.16 -3.74 5.89
C HIS A 424 -7.26 -2.71 5.60
N VAL A 425 -8.40 -2.76 6.28
CA VAL A 425 -9.55 -1.87 6.00
C VAL A 425 -9.63 -0.69 6.96
N GLU A 426 -9.27 -0.89 8.23
CA GLU A 426 -9.43 0.12 9.26
C GLU A 426 -8.69 1.43 8.98
N PRO A 427 -7.42 1.45 8.50
CA PRO A 427 -6.70 2.69 8.24
C PRO A 427 -7.38 3.60 7.20
N TRP A 428 -8.11 3.03 6.24
CA TRP A 428 -8.87 3.77 5.23
C TRP A 428 -10.11 4.46 5.82
N LEU A 429 -10.79 3.79 6.75
CA LEU A 429 -12.07 4.25 7.31
C LEU A 429 -11.92 5.11 8.55
N ARG A 430 -10.86 4.89 9.31
CA ARG A 430 -10.64 5.55 10.59
C ARG A 430 -10.36 7.05 10.41
N PRO A 431 -11.07 7.93 11.12
CA PRO A 431 -10.73 9.34 11.16
C PRO A 431 -9.34 9.58 11.74
N VAL A 432 -8.59 10.55 11.19
CA VAL A 432 -7.21 10.87 11.57
C VAL A 432 -7.02 11.14 13.07
N TRP A 433 -8.02 11.73 13.72
CA TRP A 433 -8.01 12.11 15.13
C TRP A 433 -8.38 10.97 16.09
N MET A 434 -8.73 9.78 15.60
CA MET A 434 -9.07 8.62 16.43
C MET A 434 -7.95 7.60 16.46
N THR A 435 -7.73 6.97 17.62
CA THR A 435 -6.99 5.71 17.69
C THR A 435 -7.86 4.55 17.19
N SER A 436 -7.25 3.41 16.80
CA SER A 436 -7.97 2.20 16.37
C SER A 436 -9.00 1.73 17.41
N TRP A 437 -8.66 1.74 18.69
CA TRP A 437 -9.56 1.38 19.79
C TRP A 437 -10.73 2.36 19.97
N ALA A 438 -10.48 3.66 19.82
CA ALA A 438 -11.53 4.67 19.89
C ALA A 438 -12.50 4.53 18.71
N PHE A 439 -11.99 4.23 17.52
CA PHE A 439 -12.81 3.98 16.34
C PHE A 439 -13.67 2.72 16.48
N LEU A 440 -13.12 1.59 16.94
CA LEU A 440 -13.89 0.38 17.21
C LEU A 440 -15.01 0.66 18.22
N ALA A 441 -14.69 1.31 19.34
CA ALA A 441 -15.68 1.64 20.37
C ALA A 441 -16.78 2.53 19.79
N PHE A 442 -16.45 3.54 19.00
CA PHE A 442 -17.41 4.41 18.30
C PHE A 442 -18.35 3.60 17.38
N VAL A 443 -17.80 2.73 16.53
CA VAL A 443 -18.58 1.90 15.61
C VAL A 443 -19.53 0.97 16.39
N LEU A 444 -19.06 0.30 17.43
CA LEU A 444 -19.89 -0.55 18.29
C LEU A 444 -20.99 0.27 18.98
N GLY A 445 -20.67 1.44 19.50
CA GLY A 445 -21.64 2.34 20.11
C GLY A 445 -22.72 2.79 19.12
N ALA A 446 -22.33 3.11 17.88
CA ALA A 446 -23.26 3.49 16.82
C ALA A 446 -24.19 2.33 16.41
N VAL A 447 -23.65 1.13 16.19
CA VAL A 447 -24.43 -0.07 15.83
C VAL A 447 -25.43 -0.42 16.94
N LEU A 448 -24.98 -0.46 18.20
CA LEU A 448 -25.86 -0.75 19.34
C LEU A 448 -26.90 0.36 19.52
N GLY A 449 -26.52 1.61 19.36
CA GLY A 449 -27.43 2.78 19.47
C GLY A 449 -28.52 2.76 18.41
N LEU A 450 -28.15 2.53 17.15
CA LEU A 450 -29.09 2.41 16.03
C LEU A 450 -30.01 1.20 16.18
N GLY A 451 -29.45 0.04 16.55
CA GLY A 451 -30.21 -1.18 16.79
C GLY A 451 -31.23 -1.01 17.94
N TRP A 452 -30.79 -0.42 19.06
CA TRP A 452 -31.67 -0.14 20.17
C TRP A 452 -32.71 0.93 19.82
N GLY A 453 -32.33 2.01 19.19
CA GLY A 453 -33.26 3.05 18.71
C GLY A 453 -34.33 2.50 17.78
N GLY A 454 -33.92 1.64 16.84
CA GLY A 454 -34.83 0.94 15.94
C GLY A 454 -35.82 0.04 16.71
N TYR A 455 -35.33 -0.77 17.65
CA TYR A 455 -36.16 -1.60 18.50
C TYR A 455 -37.18 -0.78 19.33
N GLU A 456 -36.76 0.30 19.99
CA GLU A 456 -37.66 1.17 20.76
C GLU A 456 -38.70 1.85 19.87
N THR A 457 -38.32 2.27 18.66
CA THR A 457 -39.23 2.86 17.68
C THR A 457 -40.31 1.87 17.24
N VAL A 458 -39.92 0.64 16.90
CA VAL A 458 -40.88 -0.41 16.50
C VAL A 458 -41.75 -0.84 17.67
N SER A 459 -41.20 -1.02 18.87
CA SER A 459 -41.93 -1.45 20.05
C SER A 459 -42.93 -0.39 20.55
N ARG A 460 -42.67 0.89 20.30
CA ARG A 460 -43.52 2.03 20.68
C ARG A 460 -44.25 2.69 19.53
N ARG A 461 -44.26 2.10 18.34
CA ARG A 461 -44.83 2.71 17.11
C ARG A 461 -46.24 3.26 17.28
N ASN A 462 -47.10 2.57 18.03
CA ASN A 462 -48.48 3.02 18.26
C ASN A 462 -48.52 4.26 19.17
N ALA A 463 -47.75 4.26 20.27
CA ALA A 463 -47.65 5.41 21.17
C ALA A 463 -47.05 6.65 20.48
N ILE A 464 -46.06 6.44 19.62
CA ILE A 464 -45.45 7.50 18.83
C ILE A 464 -46.46 8.07 17.83
N ALA A 465 -47.19 7.21 17.12
CA ALA A 465 -48.23 7.61 16.19
C ALA A 465 -49.33 8.43 16.86
N ASP A 466 -49.78 8.03 18.05
CA ASP A 466 -50.78 8.74 18.82
C ASP A 466 -50.27 10.08 19.34
N ALA A 467 -49.01 10.16 19.79
CA ALA A 467 -48.38 11.41 20.21
C ALA A 467 -48.23 12.41 19.03
N ILE A 468 -47.91 11.95 17.82
CA ILE A 468 -47.83 12.77 16.60
C ILE A 468 -49.22 13.25 16.22
N ARG A 469 -50.25 12.38 16.23
CA ARG A 469 -51.64 12.76 15.95
C ARG A 469 -52.14 13.82 16.90
N THR A 470 -51.88 13.67 18.20
CA THR A 470 -52.28 14.63 19.23
C THR A 470 -51.61 16.00 19.03
N ARG A 471 -50.32 16.04 18.61
CA ARG A 471 -49.62 17.30 18.34
C ARG A 471 -50.05 17.98 17.00
N LEU A 472 -50.39 17.18 16.01
CA LEU A 472 -50.85 17.70 14.72
C LEU A 472 -52.36 18.04 14.71
N GLY A 473 -53.14 17.44 15.63
CA GLY A 473 -54.61 17.69 15.77
C GLY A 473 -55.00 18.83 16.69
N THR A 474 -54.04 19.57 17.27
CA THR A 474 -54.32 20.76 18.12
C THR A 474 -54.28 22.09 17.31
N GLY A 475 -54.63 22.04 16.04
CA GLY A 475 -54.72 23.17 15.12
C GLY A 475 -56.15 23.45 14.62
N GLU A 476 -57.19 23.14 15.43
CA GLU A 476 -58.58 23.64 15.24
C GLU A 476 -59.00 24.52 16.41
#